data_b91e0a5176e790b7010f95548ed25858
#
_entry.id   b91e0a5176e790b7010f95548ed25858
#
_cell.length_a   1.000
_cell.length_b   1.000
_cell.length_c   1.000
_cell.angle_alpha   90.00
_cell.angle_beta   90.00
_cell.angle_gamma   90.00
#
_symmetry.space_group_name_H-M   'P 1'
#
loop_
_entity.id
_entity.type
_entity.pdbx_description
1 polymer ?
#
loop_
_entity_poly.entity_id
_entity_poly.type
_entity_poly.pdbx_seq_one_letter_code
_entity_poly.pdbx_strand_id
1 'polypeptide(L)'
;MTELITKNGELYLQAFGDEYKVLKGWESFHGWYWFATELSEDGNHFGYVQGSFPEWGYFSEAEIMSLGMMSWQIKDIDLPHAGRRGVN
;
A
#
# COMPACT_ATOMS: atom_id res chain seq x y z
N MET A 1 -15.65 4.85 -1.55
CA MET A 1 -15.04 3.83 -0.70
C MET A 1 -13.92 3.13 -1.47
N THR A 2 -12.81 2.85 -0.81
CA THR A 2 -11.67 2.20 -1.45
C THR A 2 -11.65 0.72 -1.07
N GLU A 3 -11.50 -0.16 -2.06
CA GLU A 3 -11.43 -1.59 -1.82
C GLU A 3 -10.17 -2.17 -2.46
N LEU A 4 -9.57 -3.13 -1.75
CA LEU A 4 -8.44 -3.89 -2.28
C LEU A 4 -9.01 -5.08 -3.05
N ILE A 5 -8.60 -5.21 -4.31
CA ILE A 5 -9.03 -6.33 -5.15
C ILE A 5 -7.82 -6.98 -5.81
N THR A 6 -7.94 -8.26 -6.13
CA THR A 6 -6.88 -9.00 -6.82
C THR A 6 -7.40 -9.41 -8.19
N LYS A 7 -6.61 -9.10 -9.22
CA LYS A 7 -6.92 -9.48 -10.60
C LYS A 7 -5.66 -10.01 -11.25
N ASN A 8 -5.73 -11.20 -11.82
CA ASN A 8 -4.60 -11.82 -12.51
C ASN A 8 -3.33 -11.90 -11.63
N GLY A 9 -3.53 -12.14 -10.32
CA GLY A 9 -2.41 -12.23 -9.39
C GLY A 9 -1.79 -10.91 -9.00
N GLU A 10 -2.44 -9.79 -9.31
CA GLU A 10 -1.94 -8.46 -8.98
C GLU A 10 -2.94 -7.72 -8.11
N LEU A 11 -2.43 -6.85 -7.24
CA LEU A 11 -3.26 -6.08 -6.32
C LEU A 11 -3.66 -4.75 -6.95
N TYR A 12 -4.94 -4.42 -6.83
CA TYR A 12 -5.50 -3.15 -7.30
C TYR A 12 -6.28 -2.49 -6.18
N LEU A 13 -6.37 -1.17 -6.26
CA LEU A 13 -7.25 -0.38 -5.39
C LEU A 13 -8.40 0.11 -6.25
N GLN A 14 -9.62 -0.26 -5.87
CA GLN A 14 -10.83 0.18 -6.56
C GLN A 14 -11.39 1.38 -5.81
N ALA A 15 -11.40 2.54 -6.45
CA ALA A 15 -11.87 3.79 -5.86
C ALA A 15 -12.19 4.80 -6.94
N PHE A 16 -13.06 5.75 -6.63
CA PHE A 16 -13.41 6.86 -7.54
C PHE A 16 -13.91 6.39 -8.91
N GLY A 17 -14.56 5.21 -8.94
CA GLY A 17 -15.07 4.66 -10.18
C GLY A 17 -14.01 4.06 -11.09
N ASP A 18 -12.81 3.82 -10.58
CA ASP A 18 -11.70 3.31 -11.37
C ASP A 18 -10.88 2.29 -10.57
N GLU A 19 -9.92 1.69 -11.23
CA GLU A 19 -9.01 0.72 -10.62
C GLU A 19 -7.58 1.22 -10.78
N TYR A 20 -6.81 1.16 -9.70
CA TYR A 20 -5.43 1.63 -9.69
C TYR A 20 -4.53 0.48 -9.27
N LYS A 21 -3.58 0.12 -10.13
CA LYS A 21 -2.65 -0.96 -9.83
C LYS A 21 -1.71 -0.52 -8.71
N VAL A 22 -1.52 -1.40 -7.71
CA VAL A 22 -0.56 -1.17 -6.65
C VAL A 22 0.81 -1.58 -7.16
N LEU A 23 1.73 -0.63 -7.22
CA LEU A 23 3.08 -0.84 -7.76
C LEU A 23 4.06 -1.28 -6.69
N LYS A 24 3.92 -0.74 -5.49
CA LYS A 24 4.72 -1.12 -4.31
C LYS A 24 3.86 -0.99 -3.08
N GLY A 25 4.20 -1.75 -2.05
CA GLY A 25 3.51 -1.69 -0.77
C GLY A 25 4.47 -1.80 0.39
N TRP A 26 4.08 -1.22 1.50
CA TRP A 26 4.81 -1.31 2.77
C TRP A 26 3.83 -1.63 3.87
N GLU A 27 4.30 -2.29 4.91
CA GLU A 27 3.47 -2.52 6.08
C GLU A 27 4.29 -2.30 7.34
N SER A 28 3.60 -2.01 8.44
CA SER A 28 4.23 -1.85 9.72
C SER A 28 3.77 -2.93 10.69
N PHE A 29 4.55 -3.09 11.75
CA PHE A 29 4.23 -4.02 12.83
C PHE A 29 2.85 -3.75 13.44
N HIS A 30 2.40 -2.49 13.42
CA HIS A 30 1.11 -2.09 13.99
C HIS A 30 -0.06 -2.25 13.01
N GLY A 31 0.16 -2.85 11.84
CA GLY A 31 -0.91 -3.10 10.90
C GLY A 31 -1.25 -1.96 9.97
N TRP A 32 -0.36 -1.00 9.82
CA TRP A 32 -0.50 0.03 8.81
C TRP A 32 0.00 -0.47 7.47
N TYR A 33 -0.65 0.00 6.39
CA TYR A 33 -0.25 -0.33 5.03
C TYR A 33 -0.16 0.94 4.21
N TRP A 34 0.84 0.99 3.32
CA TRP A 34 1.01 2.07 2.36
C TRP A 34 1.08 1.42 0.98
N PHE A 35 0.16 1.78 0.11
CA PHE A 35 0.09 1.21 -1.24
C PHE A 35 0.32 2.31 -2.25
N ALA A 36 1.45 2.24 -2.96
CA ALA A 36 1.79 3.24 -3.97
C ALA A 36 1.18 2.86 -5.31
N THR A 37 0.43 3.77 -5.89
CA THR A 37 -0.12 3.64 -7.25
C THR A 37 0.66 4.49 -8.24
N GLU A 38 1.46 5.44 -7.74
CA GLU A 38 2.38 6.24 -8.54
C GLU A 38 3.70 6.33 -7.81
N LEU A 39 4.78 6.02 -8.51
CA LEU A 39 6.11 6.05 -7.92
C LEU A 39 6.86 7.28 -8.37
N SER A 40 7.65 7.85 -7.47
CA SER A 40 8.53 8.97 -7.77
C SER A 40 9.97 8.58 -7.43
N GLU A 41 10.92 9.07 -8.22
CA GLU A 41 12.34 8.77 -8.01
C GLU A 41 12.86 9.27 -6.68
N ASP A 42 12.26 10.34 -6.15
CA ASP A 42 12.69 10.90 -4.87
C ASP A 42 12.09 10.14 -3.67
N GLY A 43 11.27 9.11 -3.93
CA GLY A 43 10.67 8.31 -2.87
C GLY A 43 9.39 8.91 -2.27
N ASN A 44 8.91 10.02 -2.80
CA ASN A 44 7.67 10.64 -2.34
C ASN A 44 6.53 10.16 -3.25
N HIS A 45 5.99 9.00 -2.91
CA HIS A 45 5.01 8.31 -3.75
C HIS A 45 3.58 8.77 -3.47
N PHE A 46 2.69 8.48 -4.42
CA PHE A 46 1.26 8.73 -4.23
C PHE A 46 0.51 7.42 -4.16
N GLY A 47 -0.47 7.34 -3.27
CA GLY A 47 -1.32 6.17 -3.17
C GLY A 47 -2.24 6.21 -1.97
N TYR A 48 -2.53 5.03 -1.45
CA TYR A 48 -3.51 4.84 -0.39
C TYR A 48 -2.82 4.41 0.89
N VAL A 49 -3.12 5.10 1.98
CA VAL A 49 -2.59 4.78 3.30
C VAL A 49 -3.73 4.17 4.13
N GLN A 50 -3.55 2.92 4.49
CA GLN A 50 -4.52 2.20 5.32
C GLN A 50 -4.01 2.20 6.75
N GLY A 51 -4.20 3.32 7.44
CA GLY A 51 -3.80 3.51 8.83
C GLY A 51 -5.02 3.67 9.72
N SER A 52 -4.91 4.54 10.73
CA SER A 52 -6.03 4.82 11.62
C SER A 52 -7.21 5.42 10.87
N PHE A 53 -6.91 6.30 9.91
CA PHE A 53 -7.89 6.91 9.03
C PHE A 53 -7.44 6.67 7.61
N PRO A 54 -8.10 5.74 6.89
CA PRO A 54 -7.71 5.45 5.50
C PRO A 54 -7.85 6.69 4.63
N GLU A 55 -6.80 7.01 3.86
CA GLU A 55 -6.82 8.17 2.99
C GLU A 55 -5.88 8.03 1.81
N TRP A 56 -6.19 8.75 0.74
CA TRP A 56 -5.33 8.88 -0.43
C TRP A 56 -4.42 10.09 -0.24
N GLY A 57 -3.15 9.96 -0.62
CA GLY A 57 -2.23 11.07 -0.52
C GLY A 57 -0.79 10.66 -0.81
N TYR A 58 0.10 11.62 -0.61
CA TYR A 58 1.53 11.38 -0.77
C TYR A 58 2.12 10.84 0.53
N PHE A 59 3.12 9.98 0.39
CA PHE A 59 3.87 9.49 1.53
C PHE A 59 5.31 9.24 1.13
N SER A 60 6.20 9.36 2.10
CA SER A 60 7.64 9.24 1.88
C SER A 60 8.12 7.84 2.23
N GLU A 61 8.76 7.17 1.28
CA GLU A 61 9.38 5.89 1.52
C GLU A 61 10.44 6.00 2.62
N ALA A 62 11.22 7.09 2.61
CA ALA A 62 12.24 7.31 3.63
C ALA A 62 11.64 7.41 5.03
N GLU A 63 10.49 8.08 5.16
CA GLU A 63 9.83 8.18 6.46
C GLU A 63 9.32 6.82 6.94
N ILE A 64 8.75 6.02 6.03
CA ILE A 64 8.30 4.67 6.37
C ILE A 64 9.49 3.83 6.83
N MET A 65 10.58 3.86 6.09
CA MET A 65 11.75 3.05 6.41
C MET A 65 12.49 3.56 7.65
N SER A 66 12.28 4.82 8.03
CA SER A 66 12.86 5.37 9.26
C SER A 66 12.28 4.72 10.52
N LEU A 67 11.18 4.02 10.40
CA LEU A 67 10.61 3.24 11.51
C LEU A 67 11.45 2.01 11.83
N GLY A 68 12.49 1.75 11.03
CA GLY A 68 13.43 0.66 11.26
C GLY A 68 12.76 -0.70 11.15
N MET A 69 12.96 -1.55 12.17
CA MET A 69 12.41 -2.89 12.17
C MET A 69 10.89 -2.93 12.31
N MET A 70 10.26 -1.79 12.55
CA MET A 70 8.81 -1.70 12.74
C MET A 70 8.05 -1.61 11.42
N SER A 71 8.75 -1.43 10.31
CA SER A 71 8.14 -1.36 9.00
C SER A 71 9.04 -1.99 7.94
N TRP A 72 8.45 -2.44 6.84
CA TRP A 72 9.20 -3.07 5.76
C TRP A 72 8.42 -3.00 4.46
N GLN A 73 9.15 -3.13 3.36
CA GLN A 73 8.51 -3.22 2.05
C GLN A 73 7.96 -4.63 1.85
N ILE A 74 6.74 -4.71 1.37
CA ILE A 74 6.08 -5.98 1.09
C ILE A 74 6.72 -6.58 -0.17
N LYS A 75 7.08 -7.86 -0.12
CA LYS A 75 7.65 -8.56 -1.27
C LYS A 75 6.60 -8.68 -2.37
N ASP A 76 7.04 -8.62 -3.61
CA ASP A 76 6.14 -8.70 -4.76
C ASP A 76 5.24 -9.94 -4.70
N ILE A 77 5.77 -11.08 -4.25
CA ILE A 77 4.99 -12.31 -4.18
C ILE A 77 3.87 -12.23 -3.14
N ASP A 78 4.05 -11.42 -2.10
CA ASP A 78 3.05 -11.26 -1.05
C ASP A 78 2.12 -10.09 -1.30
N LEU A 79 2.48 -9.22 -2.24
CA LEU A 79 1.72 -8.00 -2.49
C LEU A 79 0.25 -8.26 -2.81
N PRO A 80 -0.11 -9.28 -3.62
CA PRO A 80 -1.53 -9.52 -3.91
C PRO A 80 -2.40 -9.80 -2.68
N HIS A 81 -1.79 -10.18 -1.57
CA HIS A 81 -2.51 -10.52 -0.33
C HIS A 81 -2.36 -9.45 0.74
N ALA A 82 -1.55 -8.41 0.46
CA ALA A 82 -1.27 -7.37 1.44
C ALA A 82 -2.54 -6.60 1.79
N GLY A 83 -2.66 -6.18 3.05
CA GLY A 83 -3.81 -5.44 3.53
C GLY A 83 -5.09 -6.26 3.65
N ARG A 84 -5.06 -7.53 3.22
CA ARG A 84 -6.21 -8.44 3.24
C ARG A 84 -6.01 -9.60 4.20
N ARG A 85 -4.87 -9.63 4.88
CA ARG A 85 -4.56 -10.68 5.85
C ARG A 85 -5.55 -10.62 7.01
N GLY A 86 -6.05 -11.79 7.40
CA GLY A 86 -7.04 -11.87 8.46
C GLY A 86 -8.46 -11.52 8.04
N VAL A 87 -8.66 -11.18 6.79
CA VAL A 87 -9.98 -10.94 6.19
C VAL A 87 -10.37 -12.21 5.44
N ASN A 88 -11.14 -13.05 6.07
CA ASN A 88 -11.53 -14.31 5.47
C ASN A 88 -13.03 -14.46 5.53
#